data_e6ee5f3db54546bf8437121b6ad609db
#
_entry.id   e6ee5f3db54546bf8437121b6ad609db
#
_cell.length_a   1.000
_cell.length_b   1.000
_cell.length_c   1.000
_cell.angle_alpha   90.00
_cell.angle_beta   90.00
_cell.angle_gamma   90.00
#
_symmetry.space_group_name_H-M   'P 1'
#
loop_
_entity.id
_entity.type
_entity.pdbx_description
1 polymer ?
#
loop_
_entity_poly.entity_id
_entity_poly.type
_entity_poly.pdbx_seq_one_letter_code
_entity_poly.pdbx_strand_id
1 'polypeptide(L)'
;MSNQLLFSKDARAKMAEGASILAKAVKVTLGPRGRNVVIEQDFGAPLIVNDGVTIAKSINLPDKFQNLGASILIEAATKTNDLVGDGTTTAILLTSKLIEEGLKKLEEELHDLKVVKRKEVAGKIKEAREQGDLSE
;
A
#
# COMPACT_ATOMS: atom_id res chain seq x y z
N MET A 1 13.87 7.42 19.97
CA MET A 1 13.28 7.29 18.61
C MET A 1 12.25 8.40 18.43
N SER A 2 12.39 9.23 17.41
CA SER A 2 11.38 10.26 17.11
C SER A 2 10.15 9.62 16.47
N ASN A 3 8.96 9.97 16.98
CA ASN A 3 7.71 9.60 16.33
C ASN A 3 7.56 10.42 15.05
N GLN A 4 7.33 9.73 13.93
CA GLN A 4 7.04 10.37 12.66
C GLN A 4 5.53 10.35 12.44
N LEU A 5 4.96 11.49 12.03
CA LEU A 5 3.56 11.64 11.68
C LEU A 5 3.45 11.97 10.19
N LEU A 6 2.61 11.23 9.50
CA LEU A 6 2.17 11.53 8.13
C LEU A 6 0.65 11.50 8.07
N PHE A 7 0.09 12.39 7.26
CA PHE A 7 -1.35 12.53 7.16
C PHE A 7 -1.89 12.07 5.80
N SER A 8 -3.08 11.45 5.87
CA SER A 8 -3.96 11.20 4.72
C SER A 8 -3.26 10.63 3.47
N LYS A 9 -3.14 11.46 2.44
CA LYS A 9 -2.67 11.05 1.11
C LYS A 9 -1.23 10.56 1.11
N ASP A 10 -0.33 11.28 1.81
CA ASP A 10 1.09 10.96 1.82
C ASP A 10 1.37 9.66 2.57
N ALA A 11 0.67 9.42 3.68
CA ALA A 11 0.76 8.17 4.43
C ALA A 11 0.30 6.98 3.57
N ARG A 12 -0.85 7.10 2.91
CA ARG A 12 -1.37 6.06 2.02
C ARG A 12 -0.44 5.77 0.84
N ALA A 13 0.11 6.82 0.22
CA ALA A 13 1.05 6.68 -0.89
C ALA A 13 2.30 5.90 -0.50
N LYS A 14 2.90 6.23 0.64
CA LYS A 14 4.08 5.51 1.15
C LYS A 14 3.77 4.07 1.54
N MET A 15 2.64 3.81 2.17
CA MET A 15 2.21 2.44 2.49
C MET A 15 1.99 1.61 1.21
N ALA A 16 1.34 2.18 0.20
CA ALA A 16 1.15 1.52 -1.10
C ALA A 16 2.47 1.22 -1.81
N GLU A 17 3.42 2.15 -1.73
CA GLU A 17 4.76 1.97 -2.29
C GLU A 17 5.49 0.81 -1.61
N GLY A 18 5.47 0.74 -0.28
CA GLY A 18 6.07 -0.36 0.48
C GLY A 18 5.43 -1.72 0.15
N ALA A 19 4.12 -1.78 0.06
CA ALA A 19 3.39 -2.97 -0.37
C ALA A 19 3.80 -3.40 -1.79
N SER A 20 3.93 -2.44 -2.72
CA SER A 20 4.36 -2.69 -4.10
C SER A 20 5.79 -3.22 -4.19
N ILE A 21 6.72 -2.66 -3.41
CA ILE A 21 8.12 -3.10 -3.37
C ILE A 21 8.19 -4.58 -2.94
N LEU A 22 7.52 -4.93 -1.84
CA LEU A 22 7.50 -6.29 -1.33
C LEU A 22 6.84 -7.25 -2.32
N ALA A 23 5.70 -6.90 -2.90
CA ALA A 23 5.01 -7.72 -3.88
C ALA A 23 5.87 -7.98 -5.13
N LYS A 24 6.63 -6.99 -5.61
CA LYS A 24 7.56 -7.16 -6.74
C LYS A 24 8.67 -8.16 -6.43
N ALA A 25 9.24 -8.11 -5.22
CA ALA A 25 10.28 -9.03 -4.81
C ALA A 25 9.77 -10.49 -4.76
N VAL A 26 8.55 -10.69 -4.25
CA VAL A 26 7.95 -12.02 -4.15
C VAL A 26 7.43 -12.53 -5.49
N LYS A 27 6.94 -11.66 -6.36
CA LYS A 27 6.36 -12.01 -7.67
C LYS A 27 7.28 -12.85 -8.55
N VAL A 28 8.61 -12.66 -8.45
CA VAL A 28 9.57 -13.37 -9.28
C VAL A 28 9.60 -14.88 -9.02
N THR A 29 9.06 -15.34 -7.91
CA THR A 29 8.98 -16.75 -7.53
C THR A 29 7.73 -17.46 -8.04
N LEU A 30 6.75 -16.72 -8.57
CA LEU A 30 5.47 -17.27 -8.98
C LEU A 30 5.53 -17.92 -10.37
N GLY A 31 4.82 -19.05 -10.50
CA GLY A 31 4.56 -19.73 -11.77
C GLY A 31 5.67 -20.67 -12.22
N PRO A 32 5.51 -21.31 -13.40
CA PRO A 32 6.41 -22.36 -13.90
C PRO A 32 7.81 -21.85 -14.26
N ARG A 33 7.97 -20.54 -14.43
CA ARG A 33 9.25 -19.86 -14.63
C ARG A 33 9.70 -19.11 -13.37
N GLY A 34 9.14 -19.46 -12.22
CA GLY A 34 9.51 -18.88 -10.95
C GLY A 34 10.99 -19.04 -10.67
N ARG A 35 11.60 -17.98 -10.13
CA ARG A 35 13.02 -17.92 -9.80
C ARG A 35 13.21 -17.94 -8.30
N ASN A 36 14.36 -18.44 -7.86
CA ASN A 36 14.76 -18.29 -6.48
C ASN A 36 15.23 -16.86 -6.22
N VAL A 37 15.03 -16.42 -4.99
CA VAL A 37 15.54 -15.14 -4.47
C VAL A 37 16.72 -15.44 -3.56
N VAL A 38 17.80 -14.69 -3.72
CA VAL A 38 18.96 -14.73 -2.84
C VAL A 38 18.83 -13.61 -1.83
N ILE A 39 18.83 -13.99 -0.56
CA ILE A 39 18.73 -13.05 0.56
C ILE A 39 20.09 -13.00 1.24
N GLU A 40 20.71 -11.84 1.24
CA GLU A 40 21.92 -11.58 2.01
C GLU A 40 21.60 -11.59 3.51
N GLN A 41 22.45 -12.23 4.29
CA GLN A 41 22.34 -12.28 5.75
C GLN A 41 23.53 -11.57 6.38
N ASP A 42 23.30 -10.89 7.50
CA ASP A 42 24.36 -10.20 8.25
C ASP A 42 25.44 -11.18 8.74
N PHE A 43 25.06 -12.43 8.98
CA PHE A 43 25.95 -13.49 9.41
C PHE A 43 25.63 -14.80 8.66
N GLY A 44 26.64 -15.44 8.08
CA GLY A 44 26.51 -16.73 7.42
C GLY A 44 26.43 -16.65 5.90
N ALA A 45 26.05 -17.78 5.28
CA ALA A 45 25.89 -17.87 3.83
C ALA A 45 24.57 -17.22 3.37
N PRO A 46 24.52 -16.65 2.15
CA PRO A 46 23.27 -16.15 1.57
C PRO A 46 22.19 -17.25 1.53
N LEU A 47 20.97 -16.87 1.88
CA LEU A 47 19.82 -17.78 1.86
C LEU A 47 19.18 -17.77 0.47
N ILE A 48 19.03 -18.95 -0.13
CA ILE A 48 18.35 -19.10 -1.42
C ILE A 48 16.96 -19.66 -1.16
N VAL A 49 15.93 -18.89 -1.49
CA VAL A 49 14.53 -19.23 -1.21
C VAL A 49 13.63 -18.94 -2.40
N ASN A 50 12.50 -19.65 -2.44
CA ASN A 50 11.43 -19.43 -3.40
C ASN A 50 10.05 -19.31 -2.71
N ASP A 51 10.01 -19.41 -1.40
CA ASP A 51 8.79 -19.27 -0.60
C ASP A 51 8.47 -17.81 -0.31
N GLY A 52 7.24 -17.43 -0.64
CA GLY A 52 6.77 -16.04 -0.53
C GLY A 52 6.80 -15.49 0.90
N VAL A 53 6.44 -16.30 1.90
CA VAL A 53 6.42 -15.83 3.30
C VAL A 53 7.82 -15.60 3.84
N THR A 54 8.77 -16.45 3.50
CA THR A 54 10.19 -16.31 3.92
C THR A 54 10.81 -15.06 3.28
N ILE A 55 10.59 -14.86 1.98
CA ILE A 55 11.06 -13.67 1.27
C ILE A 55 10.44 -12.41 1.88
N ALA A 56 9.12 -12.42 2.09
CA ALA A 56 8.42 -11.27 2.65
C ALA A 56 8.94 -10.87 4.03
N LYS A 57 9.18 -11.83 4.91
CA LYS A 57 9.72 -11.59 6.26
C LYS A 57 11.17 -11.09 6.29
N SER A 58 11.94 -11.36 5.24
CA SER A 58 13.33 -10.89 5.15
C SER A 58 13.48 -9.46 4.63
N ILE A 59 12.42 -8.91 4.03
CA ILE A 59 12.44 -7.55 3.49
C ILE A 59 12.18 -6.56 4.61
N ASN A 60 13.14 -5.66 4.84
CA ASN A 60 13.02 -4.54 5.75
C ASN A 60 13.28 -3.25 4.98
N LEU A 61 12.29 -2.36 4.96
CA LEU A 61 12.38 -1.10 4.24
C LEU A 61 12.85 0.01 5.19
N PRO A 62 13.73 0.92 4.73
CA PRO A 62 14.27 1.98 5.57
C PRO A 62 13.22 3.02 6.00
N ASP A 63 12.22 3.27 5.16
CA ASP A 63 11.10 4.15 5.50
C ASP A 63 10.05 3.41 6.34
N LYS A 64 9.71 3.95 7.51
CA LYS A 64 8.77 3.33 8.45
C LYS A 64 7.37 3.15 7.88
N PHE A 65 6.90 4.09 7.07
CA PHE A 65 5.55 4.02 6.46
C PHE A 65 5.51 3.02 5.32
N GLN A 66 6.57 2.94 4.51
CA GLN A 66 6.71 1.88 3.51
C GLN A 66 6.76 0.51 4.20
N ASN A 67 7.51 0.39 5.29
CA ASN A 67 7.59 -0.86 6.04
C ASN A 67 6.25 -1.26 6.66
N LEU A 68 5.45 -0.28 7.11
CA LEU A 68 4.09 -0.54 7.57
C LEU A 68 3.19 -1.08 6.45
N GLY A 69 3.30 -0.55 5.24
CA GLY A 69 2.60 -1.08 4.06
C GLY A 69 3.02 -2.51 3.71
N ALA A 70 4.32 -2.79 3.75
CA ALA A 70 4.84 -4.13 3.55
C ALA A 70 4.35 -5.12 4.63
N SER A 71 4.24 -4.70 5.89
CA SER A 71 3.79 -5.55 6.99
C SER A 71 2.38 -6.10 6.81
N ILE A 72 1.50 -5.37 6.12
CA ILE A 72 0.14 -5.84 5.79
C ILE A 72 0.21 -7.09 4.90
N LEU A 73 1.11 -7.09 3.92
CA LEU A 73 1.30 -8.24 3.03
C LEU A 73 1.94 -9.42 3.76
N ILE A 74 2.88 -9.13 4.66
CA ILE A 74 3.52 -10.15 5.50
C ILE A 74 2.48 -10.83 6.40
N GLU A 75 1.58 -10.07 7.00
CA GLU A 75 0.50 -10.59 7.82
C GLU A 75 -0.44 -11.47 7.00
N ALA A 76 -0.85 -11.05 5.81
CA ALA A 76 -1.68 -11.85 4.91
C ALA A 76 -1.00 -13.18 4.54
N ALA A 77 0.29 -13.14 4.19
CA ALA A 77 1.06 -14.34 3.89
C ALA A 77 1.21 -15.27 5.11
N THR A 78 1.46 -14.72 6.28
CA THR A 78 1.62 -15.49 7.52
C THR A 78 0.32 -16.18 7.88
N LYS A 79 -0.81 -15.48 7.86
CA LYS A 79 -2.13 -16.09 8.10
C LYS A 79 -2.47 -17.19 7.10
N THR A 80 -2.14 -16.99 5.82
CA THR A 80 -2.33 -18.01 4.79
C THR A 80 -1.48 -19.25 5.08
N ASN A 81 -0.22 -19.05 5.43
CA ASN A 81 0.69 -20.14 5.79
C ASN A 81 0.20 -20.93 7.01
N ASP A 82 -0.27 -20.23 8.05
CA ASP A 82 -0.72 -20.84 9.29
C ASP A 82 -2.02 -21.66 9.10
N LEU A 83 -2.90 -21.24 8.18
CA LEU A 83 -4.17 -21.91 7.91
C LEU A 83 -4.06 -23.05 6.91
N VAL A 84 -3.25 -22.89 5.88
CA VAL A 84 -3.23 -23.79 4.72
C VAL A 84 -1.84 -24.37 4.44
N GLY A 85 -0.78 -23.67 4.80
CA GLY A 85 0.61 -24.08 4.56
C GLY A 85 1.07 -23.89 3.11
N ASP A 86 0.24 -23.28 2.24
CA ASP A 86 0.53 -23.05 0.82
C ASP A 86 -0.18 -21.77 0.31
N GLY A 87 0.22 -21.31 -0.89
CA GLY A 87 -0.40 -20.15 -1.55
C GLY A 87 0.02 -18.79 -0.99
N THR A 88 1.10 -18.70 -0.23
CA THR A 88 1.59 -17.47 0.40
C THR A 88 1.97 -16.40 -0.63
N THR A 89 2.64 -16.77 -1.72
CA THR A 89 2.98 -15.87 -2.83
C THR A 89 1.73 -15.30 -3.49
N THR A 90 0.73 -16.13 -3.75
CA THR A 90 -0.56 -15.71 -4.31
C THR A 90 -1.27 -14.74 -3.36
N ALA A 91 -1.31 -15.03 -2.06
CA ALA A 91 -1.91 -14.17 -1.06
C ALA A 91 -1.25 -12.77 -1.04
N ILE A 92 0.08 -12.69 -1.10
CA ILE A 92 0.82 -11.44 -1.18
C ILE A 92 0.43 -10.64 -2.42
N LEU A 93 0.42 -11.27 -3.58
CA LEU A 93 0.12 -10.60 -4.84
C LEU A 93 -1.33 -10.12 -4.91
N LEU A 94 -2.29 -10.93 -4.45
CA LEU A 94 -3.69 -10.53 -4.38
C LEU A 94 -3.89 -9.37 -3.41
N THR A 95 -3.30 -9.42 -2.22
CA THR A 95 -3.38 -8.34 -1.23
C THR A 95 -2.78 -7.04 -1.78
N SER A 96 -1.62 -7.11 -2.42
CA SER A 96 -1.00 -5.94 -3.06
C SER A 96 -1.90 -5.34 -4.13
N LYS A 97 -2.54 -6.16 -4.97
CA LYS A 97 -3.44 -5.68 -6.02
C LYS A 97 -4.71 -5.07 -5.45
N LEU A 98 -5.27 -5.64 -4.40
CA LEU A 98 -6.43 -5.07 -3.69
C LEU A 98 -6.10 -3.70 -3.09
N ILE A 99 -4.91 -3.54 -2.50
CA ILE A 99 -4.45 -2.25 -1.96
C ILE A 99 -4.33 -1.22 -3.10
N GLU A 100 -3.66 -1.58 -4.19
CA GLU A 100 -3.46 -0.69 -5.35
C GLU A 100 -4.80 -0.19 -5.93
N GLU A 101 -5.70 -1.11 -6.25
CA GLU A 101 -7.00 -0.78 -6.84
C GLU A 101 -7.92 -0.06 -5.84
N GLY A 102 -7.89 -0.46 -4.56
CA GLY A 102 -8.67 0.19 -3.51
C GLY A 102 -8.24 1.63 -3.28
N LEU A 103 -6.94 1.91 -3.27
CA LEU A 103 -6.43 3.28 -3.12
C LEU A 103 -6.74 4.16 -4.33
N LYS A 104 -6.62 3.60 -5.54
CA LYS A 104 -7.00 4.30 -6.77
C LYS A 104 -8.47 4.71 -6.72
N LYS A 105 -9.36 3.78 -6.37
CA LYS A 105 -10.79 4.02 -6.24
C LYS A 105 -11.09 5.09 -5.19
N LEU A 106 -10.45 5.01 -4.04
CA LEU A 106 -10.60 5.99 -2.97
C LEU A 106 -10.16 7.40 -3.40
N GLU A 107 -9.08 7.52 -4.16
CA GLU A 107 -8.60 8.81 -4.66
C GLU A 107 -9.56 9.42 -5.68
N GLU A 108 -10.15 8.60 -6.57
CA GLU A 108 -11.17 9.01 -7.52
C GLU A 108 -12.40 9.55 -6.78
N GLU A 109 -12.94 8.81 -5.81
CA GLU A 109 -14.11 9.23 -5.01
C GLU A 109 -13.84 10.50 -4.21
N LEU A 110 -12.66 10.62 -3.58
CA LEU A 110 -12.28 11.82 -2.84
C LEU A 110 -12.13 13.05 -3.75
N HIS A 111 -11.67 12.86 -4.98
CA HIS A 111 -11.60 13.92 -5.98
C HIS A 111 -13.00 14.42 -6.34
N ASP A 112 -13.91 13.50 -6.64
CA ASP A 112 -15.29 13.83 -7.01
C ASP A 112 -16.04 14.56 -5.89
N LEU A 113 -15.90 14.09 -4.65
CA LEU A 113 -16.46 14.77 -3.47
C LEU A 113 -15.92 16.19 -3.31
N LYS A 114 -14.63 16.42 -3.55
CA LYS A 114 -14.05 17.77 -3.50
C LYS A 114 -14.60 18.68 -4.58
N VAL A 115 -14.81 18.15 -5.78
CA VAL A 115 -15.39 18.91 -6.90
C VAL A 115 -16.84 19.29 -6.60
N VAL A 116 -17.65 18.35 -6.10
CA VAL A 116 -19.04 18.61 -5.71
C VAL A 116 -19.11 19.68 -4.63
N LYS A 117 -18.32 19.55 -3.58
CA LYS A 117 -18.29 20.52 -2.46
C LYS A 117 -17.87 21.92 -2.92
N ARG A 118 -16.90 22.02 -3.84
CA ARG A 118 -16.49 23.32 -4.42
C ARG A 118 -17.62 23.99 -5.21
N LYS A 119 -18.36 23.21 -6.01
CA LYS A 119 -19.52 23.71 -6.76
C LYS A 119 -20.63 24.18 -5.84
N GLU A 120 -20.92 23.45 -4.78
CA GLU A 120 -21.93 23.82 -3.77
C GLU A 120 -21.58 25.14 -3.07
N VAL A 121 -20.31 25.28 -2.61
CA VAL A 121 -19.85 26.52 -1.97
C VAL A 121 -19.89 27.69 -2.95
N ALA A 122 -19.44 27.50 -4.19
CA ALA A 122 -19.49 28.54 -5.22
C ALA A 122 -20.96 29.00 -5.51
N GLY A 123 -21.92 28.05 -5.53
CA GLY A 123 -23.34 28.36 -5.66
C GLY A 123 -23.85 29.21 -4.53
N LYS A 124 -23.55 28.85 -3.28
CA LYS A 124 -23.95 29.62 -2.08
C LYS A 124 -23.34 31.03 -2.07
N ILE A 125 -22.09 31.20 -2.49
CA ILE A 125 -21.46 32.53 -2.60
C ILE A 125 -22.18 33.38 -3.66
N LYS A 126 -22.52 32.78 -4.81
CA LYS A 126 -23.26 33.51 -5.86
C LYS A 126 -24.61 33.96 -5.39
N GLU A 127 -25.39 33.10 -4.74
CA GLU A 127 -26.71 33.41 -4.17
C GLU A 127 -26.62 34.54 -3.11
N ALA A 128 -25.62 34.46 -2.21
CA ALA A 128 -25.44 35.52 -1.20
C ALA A 128 -25.08 36.86 -1.82
N ARG A 129 -24.28 36.89 -2.91
CA ARG A 129 -23.98 38.13 -3.65
C ARG A 129 -25.22 38.73 -4.34
N GLU A 130 -26.07 37.89 -4.92
CA GLU A 130 -27.29 38.31 -5.59
C GLU A 130 -28.32 38.84 -4.57
N GLN A 131 -28.29 38.36 -3.33
CA GLN A 131 -29.14 38.83 -2.24
C GLN A 131 -28.60 40.07 -1.51
N GLY A 132 -27.40 40.55 -1.89
CA GLY A 132 -26.80 41.76 -1.28
C GLY A 132 -26.19 41.54 0.11
N ASP A 133 -26.03 40.28 0.55
CA ASP A 133 -25.48 39.92 1.87
C ASP A 133 -23.96 40.03 1.97
N LEU A 134 -23.26 40.16 0.83
CA LEU A 134 -21.83 40.38 0.76
C LEU A 134 -21.56 41.76 0.19
N SER A 135 -21.29 42.75 1.07
CA SER A 135 -20.68 44.01 0.67
C SER A 135 -19.26 43.79 0.13
N GLU A 136 -18.88 44.59 -0.87
CA GLU A 136 -17.56 44.58 -1.53
C GLU A 136 -16.40 44.57 -0.55
#